data_469d98e3bfb95023c1b7aefcabf9105a
#
_entry.id   469d98e3bfb95023c1b7aefcabf9105a
#
_cell.length_a   1.000
_cell.length_b   1.000
_cell.length_c   1.000
_cell.angle_alpha   90.00
_cell.angle_beta   90.00
_cell.angle_gamma   90.00
#
_symmetry.space_group_name_H-M   'P 1'
#
loop_
_entity.id
_entity.type
_entity.pdbx_description
1 polymer ?
#
loop_
_entity_poly.entity_id
_entity_poly.type
_entity_poly.pdbx_seq_one_letter_code
_entity_poly.pdbx_strand_id
1 'polypeptide(L)'
;MKKKVVLKSSILAVVAGLSVFTINSVFADELPVQFMGVNDFHGALEQTGTARLEGETVKNAGTAPLLATYLNDSQKDFETENAGTPNASIRVQAGDMVGASPANSALLQDEPTVKVFNEMNFEYGTLGNHEFDEGLAEYNRIMKGEAPTPGQFNKIVDDYHHEASKQEVVIANLVDKDTNKIPFDWKPYAIKEIPVNDRRLRLDLLGSLRQNSQISSCVKIMNNTVF
;
A
#
# COMPACT_ATOMS: atom_id res chain seq x y z
N MET A 1 -20.89 -8.09 -9.71
CA MET A 1 -21.40 -9.44 -9.35
C MET A 1 -20.45 -10.06 -8.31
N LYS A 2 -20.82 -9.99 -7.02
CA LYS A 2 -20.02 -10.57 -5.93
C LYS A 2 -20.24 -12.08 -5.91
N LYS A 3 -19.21 -12.87 -6.19
CA LYS A 3 -19.25 -14.33 -6.02
C LYS A 3 -18.94 -14.68 -4.56
N LYS A 4 -19.96 -15.08 -3.81
CA LYS A 4 -19.76 -15.74 -2.50
C LYS A 4 -19.35 -17.19 -2.76
N VAL A 5 -18.16 -17.58 -2.32
CA VAL A 5 -17.77 -19.00 -2.25
C VAL A 5 -18.22 -19.53 -0.90
N VAL A 6 -19.24 -20.39 -0.92
CA VAL A 6 -19.72 -21.11 0.28
C VAL A 6 -19.11 -22.49 0.25
N LEU A 7 -18.22 -22.78 1.19
CA LEU A 7 -17.68 -24.12 1.40
C LEU A 7 -18.66 -24.93 2.26
N LYS A 8 -19.32 -25.94 1.68
CA LYS A 8 -20.19 -26.85 2.42
C LYS A 8 -19.34 -28.01 2.96
N SER A 9 -19.21 -28.08 4.29
CA SER A 9 -18.67 -29.26 4.97
C SER A 9 -19.77 -30.28 5.19
N SER A 10 -19.62 -31.47 4.63
CA SER A 10 -20.53 -32.60 4.87
C SER A 10 -20.10 -33.32 6.16
N ILE A 11 -21.00 -33.35 7.15
CA ILE A 11 -20.81 -34.10 8.38
C ILE A 11 -21.44 -35.47 8.19
N LEU A 12 -20.61 -36.52 8.30
CA LEU A 12 -21.06 -37.90 8.39
C LEU A 12 -21.23 -38.24 9.89
N ALA A 13 -22.48 -38.44 10.33
CA ALA A 13 -22.77 -38.84 11.71
C ALA A 13 -22.76 -40.36 11.84
N VAL A 14 -21.87 -40.89 12.69
CA VAL A 14 -21.98 -42.25 13.22
C VAL A 14 -22.40 -42.17 14.67
N VAL A 15 -23.60 -42.68 14.98
CA VAL A 15 -24.17 -42.74 16.31
C VAL A 15 -23.78 -44.06 16.98
N ALA A 16 -23.00 -44.01 18.04
CA ALA A 16 -23.00 -45.02 19.10
C ALA A 16 -22.32 -44.49 20.39
N GLY A 17 -23.07 -44.40 21.49
CA GLY A 17 -22.56 -44.24 22.85
C GLY A 17 -22.65 -42.81 23.42
N LEU A 18 -23.50 -42.65 24.45
CA LEU A 18 -23.66 -41.38 25.19
C LEU A 18 -22.33 -40.90 25.81
N SER A 19 -21.71 -39.96 25.15
CA SER A 19 -20.84 -38.97 25.77
C SER A 19 -21.19 -37.65 25.11
N VAL A 20 -21.75 -36.72 25.89
CA VAL A 20 -22.02 -35.36 25.44
C VAL A 20 -20.67 -34.69 25.26
N PHE A 21 -20.06 -34.89 24.09
CA PHE A 21 -19.01 -33.98 23.63
C PHE A 21 -19.71 -32.70 23.16
N THR A 22 -19.67 -31.65 23.96
CA THR A 22 -19.87 -30.31 23.47
C THR A 22 -18.75 -30.05 22.45
N ILE A 23 -19.06 -30.25 21.17
CA ILE A 23 -18.22 -29.73 20.10
C ILE A 23 -18.35 -28.21 20.19
N ASN A 24 -17.43 -27.57 20.90
CA ASN A 24 -17.18 -26.17 20.68
C ASN A 24 -16.71 -26.09 19.23
N SER A 25 -17.62 -25.75 18.33
CA SER A 25 -17.25 -25.33 16.97
C SER A 25 -16.34 -24.12 17.16
N VAL A 26 -15.06 -24.32 17.01
CA VAL A 26 -14.10 -23.23 16.85
C VAL A 26 -14.44 -22.63 15.49
N PHE A 27 -15.35 -21.67 15.49
CA PHE A 27 -15.46 -20.77 14.35
C PHE A 27 -14.14 -20.01 14.33
N ALA A 28 -13.38 -20.18 13.29
CA ALA A 28 -12.28 -19.27 13.03
C ALA A 28 -12.92 -17.89 12.90
N ASP A 29 -12.61 -16.99 13.82
CA ASP A 29 -13.05 -15.61 13.74
C ASP A 29 -12.50 -15.06 12.42
N GLU A 30 -13.38 -14.76 11.46
CA GLU A 30 -12.99 -14.10 10.22
C GLU A 30 -12.62 -12.67 10.59
N LEU A 31 -11.40 -12.27 10.24
CA LEU A 31 -10.93 -10.91 10.37
C LEU A 31 -11.08 -10.21 9.01
N PRO A 32 -12.01 -9.29 8.85
CA PRO A 32 -12.09 -8.45 7.66
C PRO A 32 -10.87 -7.54 7.56
N VAL A 33 -10.16 -7.59 6.43
CA VAL A 33 -9.06 -6.68 6.12
C VAL A 33 -9.31 -6.03 4.77
N GLN A 34 -9.30 -4.71 4.75
CA GLN A 34 -9.39 -3.91 3.54
C GLN A 34 -7.99 -3.50 3.08
N PHE A 35 -7.69 -3.70 1.80
CA PHE A 35 -6.53 -3.12 1.13
C PHE A 35 -6.97 -2.06 0.14
N MET A 36 -6.40 -0.87 0.27
CA MET A 36 -6.60 0.23 -0.67
C MET A 36 -5.26 0.52 -1.35
N GLY A 37 -5.18 0.21 -2.64
CA GLY A 37 -3.97 0.35 -3.45
C GLY A 37 -4.07 1.48 -4.44
N VAL A 38 -2.95 2.22 -4.61
CA VAL A 38 -2.75 3.24 -5.64
C VAL A 38 -1.44 2.94 -6.36
N ASN A 39 -1.41 3.14 -7.66
CA ASN A 39 -0.23 3.08 -8.50
C ASN A 39 -0.26 4.22 -9.52
N ASP A 40 0.90 4.51 -10.15
CA ASP A 40 1.03 5.50 -11.23
C ASP A 40 0.47 6.89 -10.82
N PHE A 41 0.80 7.34 -9.62
CA PHE A 41 0.33 8.65 -9.14
C PHE A 41 1.09 9.81 -9.79
N HIS A 42 2.41 9.63 -10.04
CA HIS A 42 3.25 10.58 -10.79
C HIS A 42 3.12 12.03 -10.30
N GLY A 43 3.17 12.27 -9.01
CA GLY A 43 3.06 13.62 -8.47
C GLY A 43 1.79 14.38 -8.86
N ALA A 44 0.71 13.71 -9.24
CA ALA A 44 -0.53 14.30 -9.74
C ALA A 44 -1.36 14.95 -8.62
N LEU A 45 -0.82 16.00 -7.99
CA LEU A 45 -1.42 16.66 -6.83
C LEU A 45 -2.73 17.35 -7.16
N GLU A 46 -2.79 18.10 -8.27
CA GLU A 46 -3.93 18.94 -8.67
C GLU A 46 -4.48 18.59 -10.06
N GLN A 47 -3.86 17.66 -10.76
CA GLN A 47 -4.25 17.32 -12.12
C GLN A 47 -5.60 16.63 -12.14
N THR A 48 -6.46 17.11 -13.03
CA THR A 48 -7.72 16.46 -13.35
C THR A 48 -7.67 15.83 -14.73
N GLY A 49 -8.33 14.70 -14.86
CA GLY A 49 -8.43 13.99 -16.11
C GLY A 49 -9.85 13.51 -16.37
N THR A 50 -9.95 12.48 -17.18
CA THR A 50 -11.19 11.81 -17.49
C THR A 50 -11.08 10.34 -17.13
N ALA A 51 -11.95 9.85 -16.28
CA ALA A 51 -12.06 8.44 -15.93
C ALA A 51 -13.24 7.78 -16.65
N ARG A 52 -13.14 6.49 -16.91
CA ARG A 52 -14.25 5.67 -17.42
C ARG A 52 -14.64 4.69 -16.32
N LEU A 53 -15.82 4.88 -15.75
CA LEU A 53 -16.36 4.05 -14.68
C LEU A 53 -17.66 3.43 -15.17
N GLU A 54 -17.74 2.09 -15.15
CA GLU A 54 -18.93 1.33 -15.52
C GLU A 54 -19.54 1.71 -16.90
N GLY A 55 -18.70 2.15 -17.84
CA GLY A 55 -19.13 2.58 -19.18
C GLY A 55 -19.45 4.07 -19.30
N GLU A 56 -19.47 4.80 -18.22
CA GLU A 56 -19.66 6.25 -18.20
C GLU A 56 -18.32 7.00 -18.21
N THR A 57 -18.35 8.21 -18.76
CA THR A 57 -17.20 9.11 -18.81
C THR A 57 -17.34 10.16 -17.71
N VAL A 58 -16.50 10.08 -16.68
CA VAL A 58 -16.43 11.06 -15.60
C VAL A 58 -15.32 12.06 -15.90
N LYS A 59 -15.68 13.34 -16.02
CA LYS A 59 -14.74 14.45 -16.23
C LYS A 59 -14.27 15.00 -14.87
N ASN A 60 -13.11 15.68 -14.89
CA ASN A 60 -12.50 16.25 -13.70
C ASN A 60 -12.21 15.19 -12.61
N ALA A 61 -11.94 13.95 -13.02
CA ALA A 61 -11.48 12.90 -12.14
C ALA A 61 -10.00 13.12 -11.80
N GLY A 62 -9.59 12.68 -10.63
CA GLY A 62 -8.23 12.83 -10.13
C GLY A 62 -8.13 13.98 -9.12
N THR A 63 -6.96 14.40 -8.81
CA THR A 63 -6.48 15.23 -7.71
C THR A 63 -6.28 14.48 -6.39
N ALA A 64 -5.21 14.83 -5.66
CA ALA A 64 -4.92 14.24 -4.36
C ALA A 64 -6.04 14.45 -3.32
N PRO A 65 -6.69 15.63 -3.23
CA PRO A 65 -7.82 15.81 -2.31
C PRO A 65 -9.01 14.89 -2.59
N LEU A 66 -9.34 14.65 -3.86
CA LEU A 66 -10.40 13.70 -4.23
C LEU A 66 -10.01 12.28 -3.87
N LEU A 67 -8.77 11.87 -4.18
CA LEU A 67 -8.26 10.56 -3.80
C LEU A 67 -8.32 10.36 -2.28
N ALA A 68 -7.88 11.35 -1.50
CA ALA A 68 -7.95 11.31 -0.04
C ALA A 68 -9.39 11.13 0.45
N THR A 69 -10.34 11.83 -0.16
CA THR A 69 -11.77 11.70 0.16
C THR A 69 -12.27 10.28 -0.12
N TYR A 70 -12.00 9.72 -1.29
CA TYR A 70 -12.42 8.35 -1.64
C TYR A 70 -11.78 7.29 -0.72
N LEU A 71 -10.50 7.45 -0.37
CA LEU A 71 -9.83 6.55 0.56
C LEU A 71 -10.47 6.60 1.95
N ASN A 72 -10.77 7.79 2.44
CA ASN A 72 -11.39 7.98 3.77
C ASN A 72 -12.83 7.47 3.80
N ASP A 73 -13.63 7.77 2.78
CA ASP A 73 -15.02 7.30 2.69
C ASP A 73 -15.06 5.77 2.58
N SER A 74 -14.23 5.17 1.72
CA SER A 74 -14.14 3.72 1.56
C SER A 74 -13.72 3.01 2.87
N GLN A 75 -12.78 3.60 3.61
CA GLN A 75 -12.38 3.07 4.92
C GLN A 75 -13.52 3.17 5.92
N LYS A 76 -14.19 4.31 6.00
CA LYS A 76 -15.31 4.54 6.91
C LYS A 76 -16.49 3.60 6.63
N ASP A 77 -16.81 3.38 5.35
CA ASP A 77 -17.87 2.45 4.96
C ASP A 77 -17.50 1.02 5.38
N PHE A 78 -16.26 0.59 5.12
CA PHE A 78 -15.77 -0.71 5.53
C PHE A 78 -15.81 -0.90 7.06
N GLU A 79 -15.35 0.08 7.83
CA GLU A 79 -15.40 0.06 9.30
C GLU A 79 -16.84 0.02 9.82
N THR A 80 -17.75 0.71 9.15
CA THR A 80 -19.17 0.73 9.50
C THR A 80 -19.84 -0.62 9.20
N GLU A 81 -19.54 -1.21 8.04
CA GLU A 81 -20.07 -2.54 7.66
C GLU A 81 -19.55 -3.66 8.59
N ASN A 82 -18.38 -3.47 9.20
CA ASN A 82 -17.74 -4.43 10.10
C ASN A 82 -17.76 -3.97 11.57
N ALA A 83 -18.67 -3.07 11.93
CA ALA A 83 -18.78 -2.56 13.29
C ALA A 83 -19.04 -3.70 14.30
N GLY A 84 -18.26 -3.73 15.38
CA GLY A 84 -18.34 -4.78 16.41
C GLY A 84 -17.49 -6.03 16.12
N THR A 85 -16.84 -6.09 14.96
CA THR A 85 -15.86 -7.13 14.62
C THR A 85 -14.49 -6.47 14.49
N PRO A 86 -13.40 -7.06 15.02
CA PRO A 86 -12.07 -6.57 14.72
C PRO A 86 -11.85 -6.50 13.22
N ASN A 87 -11.33 -5.37 12.73
CA ASN A 87 -11.08 -5.16 11.30
C ASN A 87 -9.86 -4.26 11.12
N ALA A 88 -9.33 -4.18 9.91
CA ALA A 88 -8.24 -3.27 9.58
C ALA A 88 -8.32 -2.79 8.14
N SER A 89 -7.90 -1.53 7.91
CA SER A 89 -7.69 -0.97 6.59
C SER A 89 -6.22 -0.61 6.41
N ILE A 90 -5.64 -0.97 5.28
CA ILE A 90 -4.23 -0.78 4.97
C ILE A 90 -4.12 -0.08 3.62
N ARG A 91 -3.38 1.04 3.57
CA ARG A 91 -3.13 1.80 2.34
C ARG A 91 -1.73 1.50 1.84
N VAL A 92 -1.65 1.12 0.57
CA VAL A 92 -0.39 0.75 -0.10
C VAL A 92 -0.25 1.46 -1.43
N GLN A 93 0.97 1.83 -1.80
CA GLN A 93 1.27 2.27 -3.16
C GLN A 93 2.08 1.18 -3.88
N ALA A 94 1.79 0.99 -5.16
CA ALA A 94 2.35 -0.09 -5.96
C ALA A 94 3.31 0.40 -7.05
N GLY A 95 4.05 1.48 -6.79
CA GLY A 95 5.06 2.07 -7.67
C GLY A 95 4.56 3.24 -8.49
N ASP A 96 5.50 3.94 -9.12
CA ASP A 96 5.31 5.16 -9.90
C ASP A 96 4.57 6.25 -9.10
N MET A 97 4.93 6.37 -7.82
CA MET A 97 4.44 7.44 -6.95
C MET A 97 5.01 8.79 -7.40
N VAL A 98 6.28 8.80 -7.79
CA VAL A 98 7.07 9.94 -8.24
C VAL A 98 7.51 9.76 -9.70
N GLY A 99 8.20 10.75 -10.24
CA GLY A 99 8.72 10.74 -11.61
C GLY A 99 7.67 11.06 -12.68
N ALA A 100 8.10 11.58 -13.83
CA ALA A 100 7.23 12.13 -14.87
C ALA A 100 6.17 13.13 -14.33
N SER A 101 6.45 13.74 -13.19
CA SER A 101 5.53 14.52 -12.39
C SER A 101 5.25 15.90 -12.98
N PRO A 102 4.06 16.46 -12.76
CA PRO A 102 3.77 17.86 -13.05
C PRO A 102 4.65 18.82 -12.24
N ALA A 103 4.78 20.06 -12.75
CA ALA A 103 5.72 21.05 -12.22
C ALA A 103 5.55 21.36 -10.72
N ASN A 104 4.32 21.31 -10.20
CA ASN A 104 4.02 21.54 -8.79
C ASN A 104 4.58 20.46 -7.84
N SER A 105 4.99 19.32 -8.37
CA SER A 105 5.73 18.28 -7.64
C SER A 105 7.18 18.20 -8.13
N ALA A 106 7.40 18.08 -9.45
CA ALA A 106 8.72 17.88 -10.05
C ALA A 106 9.73 18.99 -9.70
N LEU A 107 9.33 20.28 -9.66
CA LEU A 107 10.24 21.38 -9.32
C LEU A 107 10.78 21.31 -7.88
N LEU A 108 10.16 20.53 -7.03
CA LEU A 108 10.55 20.26 -5.65
C LEU A 108 11.00 18.80 -5.45
N GLN A 109 11.48 18.17 -6.52
CA GLN A 109 12.00 16.79 -6.51
C GLN A 109 10.99 15.77 -5.92
N ASP A 110 9.70 15.97 -6.22
CA ASP A 110 8.59 15.15 -5.75
C ASP A 110 8.39 15.06 -4.22
N GLU A 111 9.07 15.88 -3.44
CA GLU A 111 8.86 15.95 -1.99
C GLU A 111 7.42 16.35 -1.59
N PRO A 112 6.69 17.21 -2.36
CA PRO A 112 5.26 17.45 -2.09
C PRO A 112 4.41 16.17 -2.18
N THR A 113 4.76 15.26 -3.07
CA THR A 113 4.08 13.96 -3.20
C THR A 113 4.29 13.10 -1.96
N VAL A 114 5.51 13.04 -1.41
CA VAL A 114 5.80 12.32 -0.15
C VAL A 114 4.90 12.84 0.98
N LYS A 115 4.78 14.18 1.14
CA LYS A 115 3.93 14.80 2.17
C LYS A 115 2.45 14.44 1.99
N VAL A 116 1.96 14.49 0.77
CA VAL A 116 0.56 14.17 0.47
C VAL A 116 0.26 12.69 0.78
N PHE A 117 1.18 11.78 0.47
CA PHE A 117 1.03 10.37 0.83
C PHE A 117 1.09 10.14 2.36
N ASN A 118 1.89 10.94 3.08
CA ASN A 118 1.88 10.95 4.55
C ASN A 118 0.51 11.37 5.11
N GLU A 119 -0.10 12.43 4.56
CA GLU A 119 -1.44 12.90 4.94
C GLU A 119 -2.54 11.88 4.60
N MET A 120 -2.37 11.15 3.51
CA MET A 120 -3.27 10.07 3.12
C MET A 120 -2.99 8.76 3.87
N ASN A 121 -2.06 8.74 4.83
CA ASN A 121 -1.72 7.59 5.67
C ASN A 121 -1.37 6.32 4.88
N PHE A 122 -0.59 6.44 3.81
CA PHE A 122 -0.01 5.27 3.16
C PHE A 122 1.06 4.65 4.05
N GLU A 123 0.98 3.34 4.27
CA GLU A 123 1.85 2.62 5.21
C GLU A 123 2.99 1.89 4.51
N TYR A 124 2.74 1.37 3.33
CA TYR A 124 3.71 0.58 2.57
C TYR A 124 3.76 1.02 1.13
N GLY A 125 4.96 0.94 0.56
CA GLY A 125 5.16 1.26 -0.84
C GLY A 125 6.19 0.33 -1.49
N THR A 126 6.11 0.19 -2.81
CA THR A 126 7.14 -0.46 -3.61
C THR A 126 7.58 0.46 -4.73
N LEU A 127 8.52 0.01 -5.55
CA LEU A 127 9.06 0.79 -6.64
C LEU A 127 8.37 0.43 -7.96
N GLY A 128 8.13 1.43 -8.81
CA GLY A 128 7.89 1.27 -10.22
C GLY A 128 9.15 1.66 -11.02
N ASN A 129 8.99 1.94 -12.31
CA ASN A 129 10.12 2.37 -13.12
C ASN A 129 10.51 3.84 -12.89
N HIS A 130 9.55 4.67 -12.52
CA HIS A 130 9.78 6.10 -12.35
C HIS A 130 10.49 6.47 -11.04
N GLU A 131 10.52 5.60 -10.04
CA GLU A 131 11.40 5.77 -8.89
C GLU A 131 12.90 5.74 -9.26
N PHE A 132 13.25 5.33 -10.49
CA PHE A 132 14.61 5.33 -11.00
C PHE A 132 14.98 6.56 -11.84
N ASP A 133 14.05 7.44 -12.17
CA ASP A 133 14.26 8.56 -13.11
C ASP A 133 15.41 9.48 -12.65
N GLU A 134 15.41 9.92 -11.41
CA GLU A 134 16.47 10.73 -10.80
C GLU A 134 17.51 9.87 -10.04
N GLY A 135 17.39 8.55 -10.16
CA GLY A 135 18.19 7.56 -9.48
C GLY A 135 17.69 7.22 -8.07
N LEU A 136 17.93 5.96 -7.69
CA LEU A 136 17.44 5.43 -6.41
C LEU A 136 18.01 6.15 -5.18
N ALA A 137 19.17 6.79 -5.29
CA ALA A 137 19.73 7.59 -4.22
C ALA A 137 18.89 8.83 -3.94
N GLU A 138 18.37 9.47 -4.98
CA GLU A 138 17.48 10.62 -4.85
C GLU A 138 16.11 10.19 -4.31
N TYR A 139 15.53 9.12 -4.85
CA TYR A 139 14.31 8.56 -4.28
C TYR A 139 14.46 8.24 -2.78
N ASN A 140 15.55 7.59 -2.39
CA ASN A 140 15.81 7.31 -0.97
C ASN A 140 15.98 8.60 -0.14
N ARG A 141 16.62 9.65 -0.69
CA ARG A 141 16.76 10.95 -0.04
C ARG A 141 15.40 11.54 0.31
N ILE A 142 14.49 11.64 -0.66
CA ILE A 142 13.15 12.20 -0.45
C ILE A 142 12.31 11.35 0.50
N MET A 143 12.44 10.02 0.42
CA MET A 143 11.74 9.13 1.34
C MET A 143 12.25 9.25 2.78
N LYS A 144 13.52 9.60 2.98
CA LYS A 144 14.09 9.88 4.30
C LYS A 144 13.88 11.34 4.78
N GLY A 145 13.38 12.22 3.93
CA GLY A 145 13.24 13.63 4.23
C GLY A 145 14.59 14.32 4.46
N GLU A 146 15.63 13.87 3.79
CA GLU A 146 16.97 14.44 3.90
C GLU A 146 17.11 15.65 2.96
N ALA A 147 17.83 16.69 3.41
CA ALA A 147 18.17 17.81 2.55
C ALA A 147 19.13 17.36 1.42
N PRO A 148 19.01 17.90 0.21
CA PRO A 148 19.96 17.63 -0.85
C PRO A 148 21.34 18.24 -0.52
N THR A 149 22.37 17.82 -1.25
CA THR A 149 23.66 18.50 -1.19
C THR A 149 23.47 19.95 -1.64
N PRO A 150 23.95 20.94 -0.89
CA PRO A 150 23.78 22.35 -1.25
C PRO A 150 24.24 22.65 -2.69
N GLY A 151 23.34 23.24 -3.49
CA GLY A 151 23.60 23.54 -4.90
C GLY A 151 23.44 22.36 -5.87
N GLN A 152 23.01 21.19 -5.40
CA GLN A 152 22.68 20.05 -6.25
C GLN A 152 21.47 20.36 -7.13
N PHE A 153 20.47 21.02 -6.56
CA PHE A 153 19.26 21.44 -7.23
C PHE A 153 19.09 22.97 -7.22
N ASN A 154 17.92 23.42 -7.62
CA ASN A 154 17.55 24.83 -7.52
C ASN A 154 17.39 25.21 -6.03
N LYS A 155 17.73 26.46 -5.68
CA LYS A 155 17.60 26.99 -4.31
C LYS A 155 16.22 26.77 -3.67
N ILE A 156 15.16 26.71 -4.46
CA ILE A 156 13.80 26.44 -3.95
C ILE A 156 13.71 25.04 -3.30
N VAL A 157 14.51 24.08 -3.76
CA VAL A 157 14.60 22.73 -3.16
C VAL A 157 15.45 22.79 -1.89
N ASP A 158 16.59 23.50 -1.92
CA ASP A 158 17.44 23.66 -0.74
C ASP A 158 16.70 24.31 0.44
N ASP A 159 15.80 25.27 0.15
CA ASP A 159 15.02 26.00 1.14
C ASP A 159 13.69 25.28 1.50
N TYR A 160 13.37 24.18 0.85
CA TYR A 160 12.12 23.45 1.08
C TYR A 160 12.13 22.74 2.44
N HIS A 161 10.98 22.63 3.08
CA HIS A 161 10.86 21.86 4.31
C HIS A 161 10.78 20.36 3.99
N HIS A 162 11.87 19.66 4.18
CA HIS A 162 11.97 18.22 3.95
C HIS A 162 11.24 17.44 5.04
N GLU A 163 10.49 16.40 4.66
CA GLU A 163 9.74 15.55 5.56
C GLU A 163 9.90 14.08 5.16
N ALA A 164 10.27 13.24 6.11
CA ALA A 164 10.40 11.81 5.87
C ALA A 164 9.05 11.17 5.53
N SER A 165 9.08 10.20 4.62
CA SER A 165 7.93 9.34 4.37
C SER A 165 7.58 8.51 5.60
N LYS A 166 6.29 8.34 5.85
CA LYS A 166 5.76 7.38 6.84
C LYS A 166 5.64 5.96 6.27
N GLN A 167 5.85 5.81 4.96
CA GLN A 167 5.77 4.51 4.29
C GLN A 167 7.04 3.69 4.50
N GLU A 168 6.87 2.39 4.71
CA GLU A 168 7.95 1.42 4.60
C GLU A 168 8.10 0.98 3.14
N VAL A 169 9.31 1.12 2.58
CA VAL A 169 9.62 0.66 1.22
C VAL A 169 9.90 -0.83 1.24
N VAL A 170 9.12 -1.58 0.45
CA VAL A 170 9.20 -3.04 0.37
C VAL A 170 9.53 -3.45 -1.05
N ILE A 171 10.68 -4.13 -1.25
CA ILE A 171 11.14 -4.59 -2.56
C ILE A 171 11.96 -5.87 -2.43
N ALA A 172 11.49 -6.97 -3.01
CA ALA A 172 12.11 -8.28 -2.82
C ALA A 172 13.09 -8.67 -3.94
N ASN A 173 12.96 -8.08 -5.13
CA ASN A 173 13.69 -8.49 -6.33
C ASN A 173 14.63 -7.41 -6.88
N LEU A 174 14.97 -6.42 -6.08
CA LEU A 174 15.98 -5.43 -6.39
C LEU A 174 17.22 -5.67 -5.54
N VAL A 175 18.37 -5.83 -6.18
CA VAL A 175 19.66 -5.94 -5.49
C VAL A 175 20.67 -5.01 -6.15
N ASP A 176 21.50 -4.43 -5.35
CA ASP A 176 22.71 -3.73 -5.80
C ASP A 176 23.69 -4.77 -6.37
N LYS A 177 24.19 -4.50 -7.58
CA LYS A 177 25.03 -5.45 -8.35
C LYS A 177 26.39 -5.73 -7.69
N ASP A 178 26.91 -4.76 -6.92
CA ASP A 178 28.25 -4.84 -6.34
C ASP A 178 28.22 -5.51 -4.95
N THR A 179 27.13 -5.28 -4.20
CA THR A 179 26.96 -5.82 -2.85
C THR A 179 26.07 -7.04 -2.77
N ASN A 180 25.26 -7.31 -3.81
CA ASN A 180 24.24 -8.34 -3.87
C ASN A 180 23.22 -8.24 -2.70
N LYS A 181 22.95 -7.02 -2.25
CA LYS A 181 21.98 -6.73 -1.17
C LYS A 181 20.92 -5.76 -1.66
N ILE A 182 19.77 -5.77 -1.01
CA ILE A 182 18.74 -4.73 -1.20
C ILE A 182 19.35 -3.39 -0.72
N PRO A 183 19.29 -2.32 -1.54
CA PRO A 183 19.90 -1.05 -1.19
C PRO A 183 19.12 -0.31 -0.08
N PHE A 184 19.77 0.67 0.55
CA PHE A 184 19.19 1.68 1.45
C PHE A 184 18.43 1.14 2.66
N ASP A 185 18.72 -0.05 3.15
CA ASP A 185 18.01 -0.72 4.25
C ASP A 185 16.53 -1.04 3.97
N TRP A 186 16.09 -0.94 2.70
CA TRP A 186 14.77 -1.39 2.29
C TRP A 186 14.58 -2.87 2.58
N LYS A 187 13.32 -3.30 2.72
CA LYS A 187 13.01 -4.67 3.13
C LYS A 187 12.46 -5.49 1.97
N PRO A 188 12.75 -6.79 1.91
CA PRO A 188 12.09 -7.66 0.94
C PRO A 188 10.59 -7.86 1.23
N TYR A 189 10.20 -7.72 2.49
CA TYR A 189 8.83 -7.85 2.96
C TYR A 189 8.62 -7.00 4.21
N ALA A 190 7.37 -6.69 4.50
CA ALA A 190 6.94 -6.10 5.76
C ALA A 190 5.93 -7.02 6.45
N ILE A 191 5.83 -6.91 7.77
CA ILE A 191 4.88 -7.65 8.57
C ILE A 191 3.96 -6.65 9.27
N LYS A 192 2.69 -6.64 8.90
CA LYS A 192 1.65 -5.88 9.60
C LYS A 192 1.03 -6.77 10.67
N GLU A 193 1.14 -6.36 11.92
CA GLU A 193 0.42 -7.01 13.03
C GLU A 193 -0.92 -6.30 13.27
N ILE A 194 -2.00 -7.06 13.22
CA ILE A 194 -3.36 -6.58 13.49
C ILE A 194 -3.82 -7.19 14.81
N PRO A 195 -4.13 -6.39 15.84
CA PRO A 195 -4.65 -6.90 17.10
C PRO A 195 -6.08 -7.44 16.91
N VAL A 196 -6.32 -8.65 17.40
CA VAL A 196 -7.62 -9.33 17.34
C VAL A 196 -7.90 -9.94 18.71
N ASN A 197 -8.68 -9.26 19.54
CA ASN A 197 -8.89 -9.65 20.94
C ASN A 197 -7.54 -9.82 21.69
N ASP A 198 -7.29 -10.99 22.27
CA ASP A 198 -6.04 -11.31 22.98
C ASP A 198 -4.95 -11.89 22.05
N ARG A 199 -5.15 -11.86 20.74
CA ARG A 199 -4.25 -12.43 19.72
C ARG A 199 -3.79 -11.35 18.74
N ARG A 200 -2.84 -11.68 17.87
CA ARG A 200 -2.40 -10.86 16.74
C ARG A 200 -2.43 -11.68 15.46
N LEU A 201 -3.04 -11.10 14.44
CA LEU A 201 -2.90 -11.59 13.07
C LEU A 201 -1.66 -10.95 12.46
N ARG A 202 -0.85 -11.74 11.77
CA ARG A 202 0.30 -11.26 10.99
C ARG A 202 -0.02 -11.33 9.52
N LEU A 203 0.14 -10.22 8.83
CA LEU A 203 0.05 -10.12 7.37
C LEU A 203 1.44 -9.83 6.81
N ASP A 204 1.89 -10.71 5.93
CA ASP A 204 3.16 -10.53 5.23
C ASP A 204 2.90 -9.81 3.89
N LEU A 205 3.55 -8.67 3.70
CA LEU A 205 3.46 -7.83 2.51
C LEU A 205 4.77 -7.97 1.73
N LEU A 206 4.69 -8.43 0.49
CA LEU A 206 5.84 -8.57 -0.40
C LEU A 206 5.73 -7.55 -1.53
N GLY A 207 6.73 -6.69 -1.69
CA GLY A 207 6.86 -5.79 -2.83
C GLY A 207 7.75 -6.38 -3.92
N SER A 208 7.39 -6.22 -5.17
CA SER A 208 8.22 -6.66 -6.29
C SER A 208 8.07 -5.78 -7.52
N LEU A 209 9.18 -5.57 -8.23
CA LEU A 209 9.25 -4.99 -9.57
C LEU A 209 9.03 -6.06 -10.63
N ARG A 210 8.22 -5.79 -11.63
CA ARG A 210 8.01 -6.69 -12.76
C ARG A 210 8.99 -6.36 -13.88
N GLN A 211 9.76 -7.36 -14.32
CA GLN A 211 10.80 -7.22 -15.35
C GLN A 211 10.27 -7.47 -16.78
N ASN A 212 9.24 -6.84 -17.24
CA ASN A 212 8.85 -6.94 -18.65
C ASN A 212 8.24 -5.62 -19.13
N SER A 213 8.21 -5.43 -20.43
CA SER A 213 7.89 -4.21 -21.18
C SER A 213 6.59 -3.44 -20.80
N GLN A 214 5.93 -3.88 -19.76
CA GLN A 214 4.96 -3.14 -18.97
C GLN A 214 5.34 -3.36 -17.51
N ILE A 215 6.07 -2.40 -16.95
CA ILE A 215 6.49 -2.45 -15.55
C ILE A 215 5.25 -2.16 -14.72
N SER A 216 4.73 -3.18 -14.08
CA SER A 216 3.75 -3.03 -13.02
C SER A 216 4.31 -3.62 -11.75
N SER A 217 4.26 -2.87 -10.68
CA SER A 217 4.65 -3.33 -9.36
C SER A 217 3.48 -4.00 -8.66
N CYS A 218 3.76 -4.93 -7.78
CA CYS A 218 2.73 -5.68 -7.09
C CYS A 218 3.08 -5.79 -5.61
N VAL A 219 2.15 -5.44 -4.75
CA VAL A 219 2.19 -5.85 -3.34
C VAL A 219 1.41 -7.16 -3.23
N LYS A 220 2.09 -8.23 -2.90
CA LYS A 220 1.47 -9.55 -2.72
C LYS A 220 1.33 -9.85 -1.24
N ILE A 221 0.13 -10.23 -0.85
CA ILE A 221 -0.15 -10.71 0.51
C ILE A 221 0.18 -12.19 0.56
N MET A 222 1.05 -12.57 1.47
CA MET A 222 1.45 -13.96 1.68
C MET A 222 1.23 -14.33 3.15
N ASN A 223 0.37 -15.30 3.36
CA ASN A 223 0.08 -16.01 4.61
C ASN A 223 -0.59 -15.26 5.78
N ASN A 224 -1.71 -15.82 6.17
CA ASN A 224 -2.35 -15.55 7.45
C ASN A 224 -1.91 -16.61 8.45
N THR A 225 -1.09 -16.27 9.43
CA THR A 225 -0.81 -17.15 10.56
C THR A 225 -1.39 -16.51 11.81
N VAL A 226 -2.36 -17.18 12.42
CA VAL A 226 -2.92 -16.79 13.73
C VAL A 226 -2.14 -17.57 14.79
N PHE A 227 -1.53 -16.85 15.73
CA PHE A 227 -0.89 -17.42 16.93
C PHE A 227 -1.68 -17.06 18.18
#